data_cacc7e02df7009b0f189d344ad61a037
#
_entry.id   cacc7e02df7009b0f189d344ad61a037
#
_cell.length_a   1.000
_cell.length_b   1.000
_cell.length_c   1.000
_cell.angle_alpha   90.00
_cell.angle_beta   90.00
_cell.angle_gamma   90.00
#
_symmetry.space_group_name_H-M   'P 1'
#
loop_
_entity.id
_entity.type
_entity.pdbx_description
1 polymer ?
#
loop_
_entity_poly.entity_id
_entity_poly.type
_entity_poly.pdbx_seq_one_letter_code
_entity_poly.pdbx_strand_id
1 'polypeptide(L)'
;TASRINVLSNLLALCGSEAQTNGCDQLLKLTGSDDTLAAMTSIAREPWRNVKDLYQLFVKSYPIDPNTQLRATATKPYLLFEPKSFSLSLRFEGGGALALGKVMIDHKGNAWSGANWMPGSQSGVINSIGGGVSRFGPDGTAISPAITGYNGQGLNGTGWGTGISEKYAWVGTFNNRVGVFSLEDGEALGPATIDQPVGELQGIATARNGDVWIADNTSNHMIHFPDGDYTNGKRLSIPGLQGPFGVAVDDQNRVWVSSSFNNKITVFSADEPDQANNVEV
;
A
#
# COMPACT_ATOMS: atom_id res chain seq x y z
N THR A 1 3.19 -0.43 18.71
CA THR A 1 2.22 -1.49 18.31
C THR A 1 2.03 -2.50 19.44
N ALA A 2 3.08 -3.14 19.99
CA ALA A 2 2.97 -4.15 21.06
C ALA A 2 2.12 -3.67 22.24
N SER A 3 2.36 -2.45 22.74
CA SER A 3 1.59 -1.91 23.88
C SER A 3 0.08 -1.76 23.57
N ARG A 4 -0.31 -1.44 22.33
CA ARG A 4 -1.72 -1.39 21.93
C ARG A 4 -2.33 -2.78 21.84
N ILE A 5 -1.62 -3.74 21.25
CA ILE A 5 -2.06 -5.15 21.19
C ILE A 5 -2.29 -5.67 22.61
N ASN A 6 -1.35 -5.42 23.51
CA ASN A 6 -1.49 -5.90 24.89
C ASN A 6 -2.64 -5.23 25.65
N VAL A 7 -2.94 -3.95 25.42
CA VAL A 7 -4.16 -3.32 25.98
C VAL A 7 -5.41 -4.00 25.43
N LEU A 8 -5.48 -4.27 24.13
CA LEU A 8 -6.62 -4.98 23.52
C LEU A 8 -6.73 -6.41 24.04
N SER A 9 -5.61 -7.13 24.18
CA SER A 9 -5.59 -8.47 24.78
C SER A 9 -6.05 -8.46 26.24
N ASN A 10 -5.65 -7.48 27.03
CA ASN A 10 -6.12 -7.31 28.39
C ASN A 10 -7.64 -7.02 28.44
N LEU A 11 -8.17 -6.22 27.52
CA LEU A 11 -9.62 -6.01 27.41
C LEU A 11 -10.38 -7.30 27.05
N LEU A 12 -9.85 -8.11 26.13
CA LEU A 12 -10.41 -9.44 25.82
C LEU A 12 -10.38 -10.39 27.03
N ALA A 13 -9.31 -10.37 27.81
CA ALA A 13 -9.15 -11.22 28.98
C ALA A 13 -10.23 -10.97 30.05
N LEU A 14 -10.90 -9.81 30.02
CA LEU A 14 -12.07 -9.54 30.89
C LEU A 14 -13.22 -10.48 30.62
N CYS A 15 -13.32 -11.04 29.40
CA CYS A 15 -14.35 -11.99 29.03
C CYS A 15 -13.98 -13.47 29.32
N GLY A 16 -12.72 -13.76 29.62
CA GLY A 16 -12.23 -15.09 29.94
C GLY A 16 -12.22 -15.41 31.44
N SER A 17 -12.61 -14.46 32.31
CA SER A 17 -12.55 -14.61 33.75
C SER A 17 -13.94 -14.47 34.37
N GLU A 18 -14.42 -15.50 35.05
CA GLU A 18 -15.69 -15.48 35.80
C GLU A 18 -15.76 -14.34 36.84
N ALA A 19 -14.60 -13.94 37.36
CA ALA A 19 -14.50 -12.87 38.35
C ALA A 19 -14.66 -11.44 37.76
N GLN A 20 -14.73 -11.28 36.44
CA GLN A 20 -14.77 -9.98 35.75
C GLN A 20 -15.92 -9.83 34.76
N THR A 21 -17.04 -10.50 34.98
CA THR A 21 -18.24 -10.45 34.10
C THR A 21 -18.66 -9.03 33.73
N ASN A 22 -18.64 -8.09 34.67
CA ASN A 22 -18.98 -6.69 34.40
C ASN A 22 -18.00 -6.00 33.41
N GLY A 23 -16.73 -6.41 33.37
CA GLY A 23 -15.74 -5.88 32.41
C GLY A 23 -16.03 -6.33 30.98
N CYS A 24 -16.43 -7.59 30.80
CA CYS A 24 -16.88 -8.11 29.52
C CYS A 24 -18.11 -7.38 29.00
N ASP A 25 -19.16 -7.26 29.82
CA ASP A 25 -20.39 -6.56 29.44
C ASP A 25 -20.12 -5.11 29.01
N GLN A 26 -19.21 -4.42 29.70
CA GLN A 26 -18.81 -3.08 29.34
C GLN A 26 -18.06 -3.04 28.00
N LEU A 27 -17.14 -3.97 27.75
CA LEU A 27 -16.45 -4.10 26.47
C LEU A 27 -17.43 -4.29 25.32
N LEU A 28 -18.34 -5.26 25.46
CA LEU A 28 -19.36 -5.55 24.44
C LEU A 28 -20.28 -4.36 24.18
N LYS A 29 -20.72 -3.68 25.25
CA LYS A 29 -21.53 -2.46 25.14
C LYS A 29 -20.79 -1.32 24.43
N LEU A 30 -19.51 -1.08 24.75
CA LEU A 30 -18.71 -0.02 24.13
C LEU A 30 -18.44 -0.27 22.65
N THR A 31 -18.39 -1.52 22.25
CA THR A 31 -18.15 -1.92 20.85
C THR A 31 -19.44 -2.15 20.07
N GLY A 32 -20.60 -2.18 20.76
CA GLY A 32 -21.89 -2.49 20.15
C GLY A 32 -21.94 -3.93 19.62
N SER A 33 -21.36 -4.87 20.36
CA SER A 33 -21.13 -6.25 19.93
C SER A 33 -21.75 -7.25 20.90
N ASP A 34 -22.08 -8.44 20.41
CA ASP A 34 -22.67 -9.51 21.22
C ASP A 34 -21.65 -10.57 21.66
N ASP A 35 -20.47 -10.57 21.05
CA ASP A 35 -19.37 -11.48 21.38
C ASP A 35 -18.00 -10.82 21.21
N THR A 36 -16.95 -11.53 21.68
CA THR A 36 -15.57 -11.03 21.69
C THR A 36 -14.96 -10.87 20.30
N LEU A 37 -15.31 -11.73 19.34
CA LEU A 37 -14.82 -11.63 17.97
C LEU A 37 -15.44 -10.42 17.27
N ALA A 38 -16.72 -10.20 17.43
CA ALA A 38 -17.41 -9.02 16.93
C ALA A 38 -16.87 -7.74 17.58
N ALA A 39 -16.57 -7.74 18.89
CA ALA A 39 -15.96 -6.62 19.58
C ALA A 39 -14.61 -6.24 19.02
N MET A 40 -13.70 -7.21 18.80
CA MET A 40 -12.40 -6.95 18.20
C MET A 40 -12.51 -6.52 16.75
N THR A 41 -13.41 -7.09 15.99
CA THR A 41 -13.69 -6.68 14.61
C THR A 41 -14.20 -5.24 14.54
N SER A 42 -15.07 -4.83 15.46
CA SER A 42 -15.56 -3.45 15.58
C SER A 42 -14.41 -2.48 15.86
N ILE A 43 -13.54 -2.80 16.82
CA ILE A 43 -12.36 -1.97 17.14
C ILE A 43 -11.39 -1.92 15.95
N ALA A 44 -11.20 -3.03 15.24
CA ALA A 44 -10.29 -3.06 14.09
C ALA A 44 -10.80 -2.21 12.91
N ARG A 45 -12.11 -2.20 12.69
CA ARG A 45 -12.75 -1.40 11.61
C ARG A 45 -12.85 0.08 11.94
N GLU A 46 -13.11 0.42 13.20
CA GLU A 46 -13.27 1.79 13.69
C GLU A 46 -12.35 2.08 14.89
N PRO A 47 -11.02 2.00 14.73
CA PRO A 47 -10.07 2.06 15.84
C PRO A 47 -10.01 3.41 16.57
N TRP A 48 -10.69 4.42 16.08
CA TRP A 48 -10.86 5.74 16.68
C TRP A 48 -12.12 5.86 17.53
N ARG A 49 -13.03 4.87 17.47
CA ARG A 49 -14.32 4.90 18.18
C ARG A 49 -14.15 4.51 19.63
N ASN A 50 -14.80 5.22 20.53
CA ASN A 50 -14.84 4.98 21.99
C ASN A 50 -13.46 4.74 22.63
N VAL A 51 -12.39 5.32 22.06
CA VAL A 51 -11.01 5.12 22.51
C VAL A 51 -10.82 5.45 23.98
N LYS A 52 -11.38 6.59 24.44
CA LYS A 52 -11.32 7.04 25.81
C LYS A 52 -11.97 6.03 26.77
N ASP A 53 -13.17 5.60 26.45
CA ASP A 53 -13.93 4.69 27.33
C ASP A 53 -13.33 3.29 27.37
N LEU A 54 -12.84 2.78 26.24
CA LEU A 54 -12.08 1.52 26.17
C LEU A 54 -10.78 1.60 26.97
N TYR A 55 -10.06 2.72 26.89
CA TYR A 55 -8.84 2.89 27.69
C TYR A 55 -9.15 3.04 29.17
N GLN A 56 -10.20 3.73 29.55
CA GLN A 56 -10.66 3.84 30.94
C GLN A 56 -11.12 2.48 31.50
N LEU A 57 -11.78 1.65 30.68
CA LEU A 57 -12.12 0.29 31.06
C LEU A 57 -10.85 -0.52 31.37
N PHE A 58 -9.81 -0.44 30.54
CA PHE A 58 -8.51 -1.07 30.80
C PHE A 58 -7.89 -0.55 32.09
N VAL A 59 -7.83 0.76 32.28
CA VAL A 59 -7.24 1.40 33.48
C VAL A 59 -7.94 0.96 34.76
N LYS A 60 -9.26 0.88 34.76
CA LYS A 60 -10.08 0.48 35.89
C LYS A 60 -9.94 -1.01 36.20
N SER A 61 -9.90 -1.85 35.17
CA SER A 61 -9.81 -3.31 35.34
C SER A 61 -8.41 -3.77 35.76
N TYR A 62 -7.39 -2.99 35.44
CA TYR A 62 -5.99 -3.26 35.78
C TYR A 62 -5.38 -2.07 36.55
N PRO A 63 -5.71 -1.89 37.83
CA PRO A 63 -5.23 -0.75 38.60
C PRO A 63 -3.71 -0.82 38.82
N ILE A 64 -3.10 0.35 39.05
CA ILE A 64 -1.70 0.45 39.43
C ILE A 64 -1.54 -0.02 40.87
N ASP A 65 -0.62 -0.95 41.09
CA ASP A 65 -0.16 -1.34 42.45
C ASP A 65 0.66 -0.19 43.05
N PRO A 66 0.25 0.35 44.21
CA PRO A 66 0.92 1.48 44.81
C PRO A 66 2.38 1.21 45.22
N ASN A 67 2.75 -0.06 45.46
CA ASN A 67 4.10 -0.42 45.87
C ASN A 67 5.07 -0.54 44.70
N THR A 68 4.59 -1.07 43.57
CA THR A 68 5.42 -1.31 42.39
C THR A 68 5.29 -0.23 41.33
N GLN A 69 4.27 0.62 41.46
CA GLN A 69 3.89 1.64 40.46
C GLN A 69 3.57 1.04 39.05
N LEU A 70 3.24 -0.25 39.05
CA LEU A 70 2.94 -0.99 37.82
C LEU A 70 1.53 -1.60 37.90
N ARG A 71 0.93 -1.88 36.72
CA ARG A 71 -0.26 -2.72 36.61
C ARG A 71 0.17 -4.18 36.64
N ALA A 72 0.23 -4.75 37.83
CA ALA A 72 0.87 -6.05 38.05
C ALA A 72 0.25 -7.19 37.26
N THR A 73 -1.07 -7.17 37.10
CA THR A 73 -1.86 -8.23 36.41
C THR A 73 -2.05 -7.98 34.92
N ALA A 74 -1.64 -6.82 34.40
CA ALA A 74 -1.74 -6.52 32.98
C ALA A 74 -0.58 -7.13 32.18
N THR A 75 -0.88 -7.67 30.99
CA THR A 75 0.13 -8.10 30.02
C THR A 75 0.99 -6.91 29.58
N LYS A 76 2.30 -7.06 29.65
CA LYS A 76 3.29 -6.00 29.32
C LYS A 76 3.93 -6.22 27.96
N PRO A 77 4.42 -5.15 27.29
CA PRO A 77 4.22 -3.74 27.62
C PRO A 77 2.79 -3.27 27.33
N TYR A 78 2.26 -2.36 28.13
CA TYR A 78 0.95 -1.71 27.91
C TYR A 78 1.11 -0.20 27.70
N LEU A 79 0.04 0.48 27.25
CA LEU A 79 0.03 1.93 27.12
C LEU A 79 -0.06 2.61 28.48
N LEU A 80 0.82 3.56 28.74
CA LEU A 80 0.82 4.36 29.97
C LEU A 80 -0.19 5.52 29.89
N PHE A 81 -0.51 5.97 28.68
CA PHE A 81 -1.42 7.07 28.40
C PHE A 81 -2.48 6.66 27.38
N GLU A 82 -3.61 7.36 27.42
CA GLU A 82 -4.69 7.21 26.46
C GLU A 82 -4.18 7.43 25.02
N PRO A 83 -4.39 6.46 24.11
CA PRO A 83 -4.01 6.63 22.72
C PRO A 83 -5.03 7.49 21.97
N LYS A 84 -4.66 8.08 20.86
CA LYS A 84 -5.61 8.75 19.96
C LYS A 84 -6.46 7.75 19.17
N SER A 85 -5.98 6.54 18.99
CA SER A 85 -6.70 5.45 18.36
C SER A 85 -6.09 4.10 18.75
N PHE A 86 -6.86 3.02 18.59
CA PHE A 86 -6.36 1.64 18.70
C PHE A 86 -5.87 1.07 17.36
N SER A 87 -5.63 1.93 16.36
CA SER A 87 -5.03 1.49 15.10
C SER A 87 -3.73 0.73 15.35
N LEU A 88 -3.64 -0.45 14.77
CA LEU A 88 -2.43 -1.25 14.76
C LEU A 88 -1.68 -0.97 13.46
N SER A 89 -0.44 -0.47 13.58
CA SER A 89 0.45 -0.32 12.44
C SER A 89 1.56 -1.36 12.55
N LEU A 90 1.78 -2.10 11.48
CA LEU A 90 2.93 -2.98 11.33
C LEU A 90 4.01 -2.21 10.58
N ARG A 91 5.26 -2.37 10.99
CA ARG A 91 6.41 -1.87 10.26
C ARG A 91 7.03 -3.03 9.50
N PHE A 92 7.11 -2.88 8.18
CA PHE A 92 7.77 -3.82 7.31
C PHE A 92 9.19 -3.30 7.02
N GLU A 93 10.19 -4.16 7.15
CA GLU A 93 11.59 -3.82 6.98
C GLU A 93 12.33 -4.86 6.14
N GLY A 94 13.43 -4.47 5.51
CA GLY A 94 14.20 -5.33 4.63
C GLY A 94 13.63 -5.37 3.21
N GLY A 95 13.88 -6.47 2.47
CA GLY A 95 13.36 -6.68 1.13
C GLY A 95 13.75 -5.60 0.10
N GLY A 96 14.84 -4.86 0.35
CA GLY A 96 15.28 -3.76 -0.51
C GLY A 96 14.41 -2.50 -0.40
N ALA A 97 13.57 -2.38 0.63
CA ALA A 97 12.67 -1.25 0.81
C ALA A 97 13.45 0.06 1.03
N LEU A 98 13.37 0.95 0.06
CA LEU A 98 13.98 2.27 0.11
C LEU A 98 13.08 3.27 -0.64
N ALA A 99 12.62 4.32 0.05
CA ALA A 99 11.77 5.35 -0.53
C ALA A 99 10.60 4.78 -1.36
N LEU A 100 9.83 3.87 -0.78
CA LEU A 100 8.74 3.18 -1.48
C LEU A 100 7.75 4.15 -2.11
N GLY A 101 7.33 3.86 -3.34
CA GLY A 101 6.27 4.54 -4.06
C GLY A 101 4.88 4.01 -3.70
N LYS A 102 4.02 3.89 -4.70
CA LYS A 102 2.67 3.31 -4.54
C LYS A 102 2.77 1.85 -4.11
N VAL A 103 2.01 1.49 -3.08
CA VAL A 103 1.90 0.09 -2.61
C VAL A 103 0.68 -0.55 -3.24
N MET A 104 0.86 -1.75 -3.76
CA MET A 104 -0.20 -2.59 -4.32
C MET A 104 -0.20 -3.95 -3.64
N ILE A 105 -1.38 -4.55 -3.52
CA ILE A 105 -1.56 -5.87 -2.90
C ILE A 105 -1.91 -6.88 -3.98
N ASP A 106 -1.18 -8.01 -4.04
CA ASP A 106 -1.49 -9.11 -4.95
C ASP A 106 -2.62 -10.01 -4.39
N HIS A 107 -3.08 -10.96 -5.21
CA HIS A 107 -4.16 -11.89 -4.84
C HIS A 107 -3.79 -12.86 -3.69
N LYS A 108 -2.51 -12.97 -3.33
CA LYS A 108 -2.03 -13.74 -2.17
C LYS A 108 -1.89 -12.88 -0.91
N GLY A 109 -2.23 -11.58 -0.99
CA GLY A 109 -2.11 -10.63 0.10
C GLY A 109 -0.70 -10.04 0.28
N ASN A 110 0.24 -10.29 -0.63
CA ASN A 110 1.56 -9.70 -0.55
C ASN A 110 1.53 -8.24 -0.99
N ALA A 111 2.25 -7.39 -0.27
CA ALA A 111 2.45 -5.99 -0.60
C ALA A 111 3.67 -5.84 -1.54
N TRP A 112 3.47 -5.14 -2.65
CA TRP A 112 4.50 -4.82 -3.64
C TRP A 112 4.67 -3.31 -3.77
N SER A 113 5.90 -2.85 -3.89
CA SER A 113 6.19 -1.44 -4.15
C SER A 113 7.54 -1.24 -4.81
N GLY A 114 7.59 -0.38 -5.82
CA GLY A 114 8.86 0.10 -6.37
C GLY A 114 9.54 1.10 -5.43
N ALA A 115 10.86 1.14 -5.44
CA ALA A 115 11.65 2.13 -4.73
C ALA A 115 11.67 3.43 -5.54
N ASN A 116 10.81 4.39 -5.18
CA ASN A 116 10.61 5.65 -5.89
C ASN A 116 11.76 6.63 -5.65
N TRP A 117 12.87 6.42 -6.32
CA TRP A 117 14.02 7.34 -6.27
C TRP A 117 14.95 7.15 -7.46
N MET A 118 15.67 8.20 -7.78
CA MET A 118 16.74 8.13 -8.78
C MET A 118 18.05 7.66 -8.10
N PRO A 119 18.87 6.84 -8.78
CA PRO A 119 20.14 6.41 -8.26
C PRO A 119 21.00 7.58 -7.75
N GLY A 120 21.54 7.43 -6.54
CA GLY A 120 22.35 8.46 -5.89
C GLY A 120 21.59 9.61 -5.24
N SER A 121 20.27 9.71 -5.41
CA SER A 121 19.50 10.85 -4.91
C SER A 121 19.28 10.83 -3.39
N GLN A 122 19.11 9.67 -2.78
CA GLN A 122 18.81 9.56 -1.35
C GLN A 122 19.83 8.73 -0.57
N SER A 123 20.36 7.66 -1.15
CA SER A 123 21.32 6.78 -0.48
C SER A 123 22.78 7.19 -0.65
N GLY A 124 23.08 8.07 -1.60
CA GLY A 124 24.45 8.37 -2.01
C GLY A 124 25.17 7.19 -2.68
N VAL A 125 24.47 6.08 -2.90
CA VAL A 125 25.01 4.87 -3.53
C VAL A 125 24.34 4.68 -4.89
N ILE A 126 25.13 4.82 -5.94
CA ILE A 126 24.67 4.64 -7.32
C ILE A 126 24.72 3.16 -7.68
N ASN A 127 23.66 2.66 -8.31
CA ASN A 127 23.56 1.31 -8.92
C ASN A 127 23.66 0.10 -7.97
N SER A 128 23.70 0.29 -6.66
CA SER A 128 23.96 -0.82 -5.75
C SER A 128 22.84 -1.06 -4.73
N ILE A 129 22.14 -0.03 -4.31
CA ILE A 129 21.12 -0.11 -3.27
C ILE A 129 19.91 0.73 -3.68
N GLY A 130 18.71 0.14 -3.59
CA GLY A 130 17.47 0.76 -3.99
C GLY A 130 17.22 0.71 -5.51
N GLY A 131 16.13 1.32 -5.94
CA GLY A 131 15.72 1.32 -7.35
C GLY A 131 15.13 0.00 -7.84
N GLY A 132 14.97 -0.98 -6.95
CA GLY A 132 14.31 -2.25 -7.22
C GLY A 132 12.85 -2.28 -6.77
N VAL A 133 12.30 -3.47 -6.67
CA VAL A 133 10.93 -3.73 -6.24
C VAL A 133 10.92 -4.56 -4.97
N SER A 134 10.24 -4.08 -3.94
CA SER A 134 10.08 -4.78 -2.67
C SER A 134 8.78 -5.58 -2.64
N ARG A 135 8.84 -6.79 -2.05
CA ARG A 135 7.69 -7.64 -1.79
C ARG A 135 7.70 -8.09 -0.33
N PHE A 136 6.55 -7.97 0.31
CA PHE A 136 6.34 -8.41 1.70
C PHE A 136 5.12 -9.32 1.78
N GLY A 137 5.22 -10.38 2.56
CA GLY A 137 4.09 -11.22 2.91
C GLY A 137 3.08 -10.48 3.81
N PRO A 138 1.84 -11.00 3.94
CA PRO A 138 0.81 -10.41 4.79
C PRO A 138 1.19 -10.44 6.29
N ASP A 139 2.12 -11.28 6.69
CA ASP A 139 2.69 -11.37 8.03
C ASP A 139 3.84 -10.38 8.28
N GLY A 140 4.26 -9.62 7.26
CA GLY A 140 5.38 -8.69 7.31
C GLY A 140 6.73 -9.28 6.92
N THR A 141 6.79 -10.58 6.57
CA THR A 141 8.02 -11.21 6.11
C THR A 141 8.48 -10.58 4.79
N ALA A 142 9.73 -10.10 4.75
CA ALA A 142 10.34 -9.64 3.51
C ALA A 142 10.63 -10.84 2.60
N ILE A 143 10.01 -10.87 1.40
CA ILE A 143 10.14 -11.95 0.44
C ILE A 143 11.21 -11.61 -0.62
N SER A 144 11.26 -10.33 -1.02
CA SER A 144 12.26 -9.85 -1.97
C SER A 144 13.66 -9.80 -1.35
N PRO A 145 14.74 -9.83 -2.16
CA PRO A 145 16.13 -9.76 -1.70
C PRO A 145 16.40 -8.59 -0.72
N ALA A 146 17.10 -8.88 0.36
CA ALA A 146 17.16 -8.02 1.56
C ALA A 146 17.71 -6.60 1.31
N ILE A 147 18.65 -6.43 0.38
CA ILE A 147 19.33 -5.15 0.14
C ILE A 147 18.82 -4.47 -1.15
N THR A 148 18.63 -5.24 -2.21
CA THR A 148 18.35 -4.70 -3.53
C THR A 148 16.87 -4.70 -3.90
N GLY A 149 16.04 -5.51 -3.21
CA GLY A 149 14.75 -5.91 -3.76
C GLY A 149 14.92 -6.75 -5.03
N TYR A 150 13.82 -7.01 -5.73
CA TYR A 150 13.88 -7.56 -7.07
C TYR A 150 14.40 -6.48 -8.02
N ASN A 151 15.38 -6.81 -8.83
CA ASN A 151 15.92 -5.94 -9.87
C ASN A 151 16.32 -6.77 -11.09
N GLY A 152 16.77 -6.12 -12.12
CA GLY A 152 17.19 -6.77 -13.35
C GLY A 152 16.68 -6.04 -14.59
N GLN A 153 16.99 -6.60 -15.77
CA GLN A 153 16.51 -6.09 -17.06
C GLN A 153 16.84 -4.60 -17.31
N GLY A 154 17.91 -4.11 -16.69
CA GLY A 154 18.37 -2.74 -16.84
C GLY A 154 17.50 -1.70 -16.12
N LEU A 155 16.73 -2.10 -15.11
CA LEU A 155 16.04 -1.17 -14.23
C LEU A 155 17.07 -0.35 -13.43
N ASN A 156 16.84 0.95 -13.36
CA ASN A 156 17.69 1.88 -12.63
C ASN A 156 16.82 2.98 -12.02
N GLY A 157 16.38 2.75 -10.78
CA GLY A 157 15.37 3.56 -10.12
C GLY A 157 13.97 3.29 -10.65
N THR A 158 13.01 3.13 -9.75
CA THR A 158 11.60 3.01 -10.11
C THR A 158 10.91 4.34 -9.91
N GLY A 159 9.90 4.64 -10.74
CA GLY A 159 9.02 5.77 -10.57
C GLY A 159 8.02 5.56 -9.44
N TRP A 160 7.07 6.45 -9.32
CA TRP A 160 6.05 6.43 -8.27
C TRP A 160 5.07 5.25 -8.40
N GLY A 161 4.80 4.79 -9.65
CA GLY A 161 3.77 3.81 -9.94
C GLY A 161 4.19 2.37 -9.70
N THR A 162 3.32 1.63 -9.03
CA THR A 162 3.32 0.17 -8.99
C THR A 162 1.93 -0.29 -9.39
N GLY A 163 1.83 -1.27 -10.30
CA GLY A 163 0.61 -1.94 -10.71
C GLY A 163 0.68 -3.43 -10.44
N ILE A 164 -0.45 -4.07 -10.21
CA ILE A 164 -0.57 -5.53 -10.09
C ILE A 164 -1.64 -6.00 -11.06
N SER A 165 -1.25 -6.83 -12.03
CA SER A 165 -2.17 -7.57 -12.89
C SER A 165 -2.33 -9.00 -12.37
N GLU A 166 -3.00 -9.86 -13.12
CA GLU A 166 -3.24 -11.24 -12.68
C GLU A 166 -1.95 -12.03 -12.39
N LYS A 167 -0.90 -11.80 -13.19
CA LYS A 167 0.35 -12.59 -13.12
C LYS A 167 1.59 -11.75 -12.81
N TYR A 168 1.50 -10.43 -12.96
CA TYR A 168 2.68 -9.57 -12.96
C TYR A 168 2.56 -8.37 -12.04
N ALA A 169 3.70 -8.02 -11.42
CA ALA A 169 3.92 -6.71 -10.85
C ALA A 169 4.60 -5.81 -11.88
N TRP A 170 4.09 -4.59 -12.02
CA TRP A 170 4.52 -3.59 -12.99
C TRP A 170 5.10 -2.39 -12.29
N VAL A 171 6.22 -1.89 -12.77
CA VAL A 171 6.83 -0.64 -12.26
C VAL A 171 7.31 0.23 -13.41
N GLY A 172 7.01 1.51 -13.34
CA GLY A 172 7.64 2.52 -14.18
C GLY A 172 9.03 2.85 -13.68
N THR A 173 9.90 3.34 -14.54
CA THR A 173 11.26 3.71 -14.16
C THR A 173 11.62 5.10 -14.63
N PHE A 174 12.64 5.70 -13.99
CA PHE A 174 13.22 6.97 -14.42
C PHE A 174 14.17 6.83 -15.62
N ASN A 175 14.49 5.61 -16.03
CA ASN A 175 15.32 5.33 -17.19
C ASN A 175 14.55 4.84 -18.41
N ASN A 176 13.32 5.31 -18.56
CA ASN A 176 12.49 5.14 -19.75
C ASN A 176 12.13 3.67 -20.05
N ARG A 177 11.86 2.89 -18.99
CA ARG A 177 11.51 1.47 -19.09
C ARG A 177 10.34 1.12 -18.19
N VAL A 178 9.62 0.07 -18.57
CA VAL A 178 8.62 -0.58 -17.71
C VAL A 178 9.20 -1.91 -17.25
N GLY A 179 9.37 -2.06 -15.94
CA GLY A 179 9.77 -3.32 -15.34
C GLY A 179 8.58 -4.22 -15.11
N VAL A 180 8.74 -5.52 -15.40
CA VAL A 180 7.71 -6.53 -15.21
C VAL A 180 8.33 -7.70 -14.43
N PHE A 181 7.64 -8.08 -13.36
CA PHE A 181 8.07 -9.13 -12.44
C PHE A 181 6.97 -10.17 -12.26
N SER A 182 7.34 -11.43 -12.21
CA SER A 182 6.44 -12.53 -11.87
C SER A 182 5.90 -12.39 -10.45
N LEU A 183 4.59 -12.51 -10.25
CA LEU A 183 4.00 -12.55 -8.91
C LEU A 183 4.29 -13.85 -8.17
N GLU A 184 4.69 -14.91 -8.88
CA GLU A 184 4.97 -16.20 -8.28
C GLU A 184 6.28 -16.17 -7.49
N ASP A 185 7.37 -15.81 -8.12
CA ASP A 185 8.73 -15.90 -7.58
C ASP A 185 9.50 -14.57 -7.56
N GLY A 186 8.97 -13.52 -8.20
CA GLY A 186 9.63 -12.21 -8.32
C GLY A 186 10.67 -12.14 -9.42
N GLU A 187 10.72 -13.14 -10.33
CA GLU A 187 11.63 -13.10 -11.47
C GLU A 187 11.36 -11.87 -12.35
N ALA A 188 12.45 -11.19 -12.74
CA ALA A 188 12.39 -10.09 -13.69
C ALA A 188 12.22 -10.63 -15.12
N LEU A 189 11.04 -10.46 -15.71
CA LEU A 189 10.69 -11.01 -17.01
C LEU A 189 11.19 -10.15 -18.18
N GLY A 190 11.67 -8.96 -17.90
CA GLY A 190 12.25 -8.05 -18.87
C GLY A 190 11.75 -6.62 -18.72
N PRO A 191 12.34 -5.67 -19.43
CA PRO A 191 11.62 -4.46 -19.72
C PRO A 191 10.50 -4.80 -20.70
N ALA A 192 9.30 -4.25 -20.44
CA ALA A 192 8.20 -4.41 -21.39
C ALA A 192 8.56 -3.82 -22.76
N THR A 193 8.04 -4.42 -23.80
CA THR A 193 8.19 -3.91 -25.18
C THR A 193 7.11 -2.87 -25.46
N ILE A 194 7.52 -1.69 -25.93
CA ILE A 194 6.63 -0.59 -26.30
C ILE A 194 6.95 -0.15 -27.71
N ASP A 195 5.94 0.14 -28.51
CA ASP A 195 6.04 0.45 -29.94
C ASP A 195 6.81 1.74 -30.25
N GLN A 196 6.96 2.63 -29.28
CA GLN A 196 7.68 3.91 -29.40
C GLN A 196 8.50 4.22 -28.15
N PRO A 197 9.53 5.06 -28.24
CA PRO A 197 10.29 5.54 -27.09
C PRO A 197 9.39 6.24 -26.05
N VAL A 198 9.69 6.05 -24.78
CA VAL A 198 8.98 6.64 -23.65
C VAL A 198 9.88 7.51 -22.80
N GLY A 199 9.30 8.40 -22.01
CA GLY A 199 9.99 9.25 -21.05
C GLY A 199 10.02 8.66 -19.64
N GLU A 200 9.99 9.54 -18.64
CA GLU A 200 9.90 9.14 -17.23
C GLU A 200 8.50 8.66 -16.91
N LEU A 201 8.41 7.46 -16.36
CA LEU A 201 7.16 6.79 -16.08
C LEU A 201 6.74 6.97 -14.63
N GLN A 202 5.46 7.29 -14.40
CA GLN A 202 4.93 7.59 -13.08
C GLN A 202 3.80 6.62 -12.68
N GLY A 203 2.56 7.07 -12.62
CA GLY A 203 1.44 6.27 -12.16
C GLY A 203 1.16 5.04 -13.03
N ILE A 204 0.73 3.97 -12.40
CA ILE A 204 0.29 2.74 -13.04
C ILE A 204 -1.05 2.32 -12.47
N ALA A 205 -1.97 1.90 -13.33
CA ALA A 205 -3.22 1.26 -12.94
C ALA A 205 -3.50 0.05 -13.82
N THR A 206 -4.13 -0.96 -13.23
CA THR A 206 -4.59 -2.16 -13.90
C THR A 206 -6.11 -2.19 -13.93
N ALA A 207 -6.68 -2.49 -15.06
CA ALA A 207 -8.12 -2.59 -15.26
C ALA A 207 -8.61 -4.02 -15.01
N ARG A 208 -9.91 -4.20 -14.81
CA ARG A 208 -10.50 -5.52 -14.56
C ARG A 208 -10.45 -6.45 -15.80
N ASN A 209 -10.42 -5.88 -16.97
CA ASN A 209 -10.26 -6.62 -18.23
C ASN A 209 -8.81 -7.08 -18.48
N GLY A 210 -7.87 -6.78 -17.56
CA GLY A 210 -6.46 -7.15 -17.66
C GLY A 210 -5.55 -6.04 -18.21
N ASP A 211 -6.09 -4.99 -18.79
CA ASP A 211 -5.32 -3.88 -19.36
C ASP A 211 -4.45 -3.20 -18.28
N VAL A 212 -3.28 -2.75 -18.69
CA VAL A 212 -2.38 -1.95 -17.85
C VAL A 212 -2.13 -0.60 -18.48
N TRP A 213 -2.35 0.45 -17.71
CA TRP A 213 -2.21 1.85 -18.09
C TRP A 213 -1.11 2.52 -17.30
N ILE A 214 -0.17 3.18 -17.99
CA ILE A 214 0.99 3.82 -17.38
C ILE A 214 1.11 5.28 -17.86
N ALA A 215 1.33 6.18 -16.93
CA ALA A 215 1.59 7.59 -17.23
C ALA A 215 3.05 7.79 -17.69
N ASP A 216 3.23 8.27 -18.91
CA ASP A 216 4.50 8.74 -19.47
C ASP A 216 4.59 10.26 -19.27
N ASN A 217 5.12 10.65 -18.11
CA ASN A 217 5.05 12.01 -17.59
C ASN A 217 5.76 13.02 -18.49
N THR A 218 7.03 12.78 -18.83
CA THR A 218 7.84 13.74 -19.56
C THR A 218 7.51 13.79 -21.04
N SER A 219 6.86 12.77 -21.59
CA SER A 219 6.44 12.73 -22.99
C SER A 219 4.97 13.12 -23.23
N ASN A 220 4.20 13.38 -22.17
CA ASN A 220 2.78 13.73 -22.23
C ASN A 220 1.89 12.66 -22.90
N HIS A 221 2.17 11.38 -22.65
CA HIS A 221 1.44 10.26 -23.24
C HIS A 221 0.95 9.27 -22.17
N MET A 222 0.09 8.38 -22.58
CA MET A 222 -0.19 7.16 -21.84
C MET A 222 0.43 5.97 -22.56
N ILE A 223 0.79 4.96 -21.79
CA ILE A 223 1.17 3.66 -22.32
C ILE A 223 0.07 2.68 -21.94
N HIS A 224 -0.39 1.92 -22.93
CA HIS A 224 -1.43 0.90 -22.79
C HIS A 224 -0.85 -0.46 -23.14
N PHE A 225 -1.04 -1.43 -22.28
CA PHE A 225 -0.76 -2.83 -22.50
C PHE A 225 -2.08 -3.61 -22.51
N PRO A 226 -2.63 -3.94 -23.69
CA PRO A 226 -3.85 -4.72 -23.81
C PRO A 226 -3.69 -6.09 -23.11
N ASP A 227 -4.70 -6.52 -22.37
CA ASP A 227 -4.70 -7.80 -21.63
C ASP A 227 -3.47 -8.01 -20.71
N GLY A 228 -2.75 -6.92 -20.37
CA GLY A 228 -1.51 -7.01 -19.60
C GLY A 228 -0.37 -7.74 -20.34
N ASP A 229 -0.40 -7.77 -21.65
CA ASP A 229 0.68 -8.33 -22.47
C ASP A 229 1.86 -7.36 -22.51
N TYR A 230 2.89 -7.63 -21.69
CA TYR A 230 4.07 -6.78 -21.58
C TYR A 230 4.95 -6.77 -22.86
N THR A 231 4.64 -7.58 -23.85
CA THR A 231 5.34 -7.60 -25.16
C THR A 231 4.66 -6.71 -26.21
N ASN A 232 3.48 -6.14 -25.91
CA ASN A 232 2.62 -5.43 -26.86
C ASN A 232 2.16 -4.04 -26.36
N GLY A 233 3.07 -3.26 -25.77
CA GLY A 233 2.79 -1.91 -25.28
C GLY A 233 2.55 -0.90 -26.41
N LYS A 234 1.54 -0.04 -26.23
CA LYS A 234 1.17 1.04 -27.17
C LYS A 234 1.32 2.39 -26.48
N ARG A 235 2.06 3.29 -27.11
CA ARG A 235 2.14 4.68 -26.65
C ARG A 235 1.04 5.49 -27.32
N LEU A 236 0.15 6.06 -26.48
CA LEU A 236 -1.05 6.76 -26.91
C LEU A 236 -0.99 8.25 -26.57
N SER A 237 -1.34 9.09 -27.55
CA SER A 237 -1.57 10.52 -27.32
C SER A 237 -3.01 10.72 -26.87
N ILE A 238 -3.21 11.19 -25.65
CA ILE A 238 -4.54 11.47 -25.11
C ILE A 238 -4.76 12.98 -25.09
N PRO A 239 -5.85 13.50 -25.67
CA PRO A 239 -6.11 14.94 -25.69
C PRO A 239 -6.13 15.57 -24.28
N GLY A 240 -5.40 16.66 -24.11
CA GLY A 240 -5.41 17.44 -22.87
C GLY A 240 -4.43 17.01 -21.79
N LEU A 241 -3.69 15.92 -21.96
CA LEU A 241 -2.65 15.52 -21.01
C LEU A 241 -1.44 16.44 -21.06
N GLN A 242 -0.98 16.88 -19.86
CA GLN A 242 0.28 17.59 -19.67
C GLN A 242 0.96 17.12 -18.39
N GLY A 243 2.04 16.37 -18.52
CA GLY A 243 2.71 15.72 -17.39
C GLY A 243 1.79 14.74 -16.65
N PRO A 244 1.25 13.70 -17.33
CA PRO A 244 0.41 12.71 -16.65
C PRO A 244 1.18 12.09 -15.48
N PHE A 245 0.49 11.95 -14.33
CA PHE A 245 1.16 11.48 -13.11
C PHE A 245 0.38 10.35 -12.42
N GLY A 246 -0.73 10.64 -11.77
CA GLY A 246 -1.57 9.65 -11.12
C GLY A 246 -2.50 8.98 -12.12
N VAL A 247 -2.65 7.67 -12.04
CA VAL A 247 -3.56 6.88 -12.89
C VAL A 247 -4.44 6.02 -12.01
N ALA A 248 -5.73 5.99 -12.31
CA ALA A 248 -6.71 5.07 -11.73
C ALA A 248 -7.67 4.58 -12.82
N VAL A 249 -8.20 3.38 -12.66
CA VAL A 249 -9.26 2.84 -13.50
C VAL A 249 -10.47 2.54 -12.63
N ASP A 250 -11.64 3.01 -13.06
CA ASP A 250 -12.88 2.78 -12.32
C ASP A 250 -13.61 1.50 -12.79
N ASP A 251 -14.74 1.21 -12.16
CA ASP A 251 -15.55 0.03 -12.44
C ASP A 251 -16.30 0.07 -13.77
N GLN A 252 -16.34 1.24 -14.43
CA GLN A 252 -16.87 1.43 -15.77
C GLN A 252 -15.78 1.38 -16.84
N ASN A 253 -14.57 0.89 -16.51
CA ASN A 253 -13.41 0.83 -17.39
C ASN A 253 -12.99 2.20 -17.93
N ARG A 254 -13.19 3.28 -17.13
CA ARG A 254 -12.68 4.61 -17.45
C ARG A 254 -11.34 4.83 -16.79
N VAL A 255 -10.42 5.39 -17.55
CA VAL A 255 -9.08 5.76 -17.08
C VAL A 255 -9.07 7.21 -16.65
N TRP A 256 -8.68 7.46 -15.42
CA TRP A 256 -8.57 8.77 -14.79
C TRP A 256 -7.10 9.11 -14.63
N VAL A 257 -6.69 10.26 -15.15
CA VAL A 257 -5.27 10.67 -15.15
C VAL A 257 -5.15 12.10 -14.64
N SER A 258 -4.33 12.30 -13.60
CA SER A 258 -3.97 13.65 -13.17
C SER A 258 -2.86 14.21 -14.04
N SER A 259 -2.95 15.49 -14.37
CA SER A 259 -1.93 16.25 -15.15
C SER A 259 -1.18 17.20 -14.22
N SER A 260 0.14 17.04 -14.09
CA SER A 260 0.97 17.82 -13.19
C SER A 260 1.18 19.28 -13.64
N PHE A 261 0.98 19.58 -14.94
CA PHE A 261 1.37 20.89 -15.49
C PHE A 261 0.21 21.76 -15.98
N ASN A 262 -1.04 21.31 -15.86
CA ASN A 262 -2.20 22.10 -16.30
C ASN A 262 -3.40 22.06 -15.34
N ASN A 263 -3.25 21.55 -14.13
CA ASN A 263 -4.29 21.49 -13.10
C ASN A 263 -5.59 20.80 -13.59
N LYS A 264 -5.46 19.72 -14.37
CA LYS A 264 -6.61 18.98 -14.93
C LYS A 264 -6.58 17.52 -14.53
N ILE A 265 -7.76 16.96 -14.48
CA ILE A 265 -7.96 15.51 -14.52
C ILE A 265 -8.54 15.17 -15.89
N THR A 266 -7.89 14.29 -16.59
CA THR A 266 -8.35 13.76 -17.87
C THR A 266 -9.02 12.41 -17.61
N VAL A 267 -10.21 12.21 -18.17
CA VAL A 267 -10.94 10.94 -18.11
C VAL A 267 -11.31 10.49 -19.50
N PHE A 268 -11.09 9.22 -19.81
CA PHE A 268 -11.44 8.60 -21.08
C PHE A 268 -11.87 7.15 -20.89
N SER A 269 -12.68 6.64 -21.83
CA SER A 269 -12.94 5.20 -21.90
C SER A 269 -11.68 4.46 -22.33
N ALA A 270 -11.36 3.34 -21.67
CA ALA A 270 -10.26 2.49 -22.09
C ALA A 270 -10.45 1.97 -23.53
N ASP A 271 -11.70 1.79 -23.96
CA ASP A 271 -12.05 1.30 -25.30
C ASP A 271 -12.00 2.41 -26.37
N GLU A 272 -12.12 3.69 -25.96
CA GLU A 272 -12.15 4.87 -26.87
C GLU A 272 -11.27 6.01 -26.31
N PRO A 273 -9.95 5.83 -26.23
CA PRO A 273 -9.06 6.78 -25.58
C PRO A 273 -8.98 8.16 -26.26
N ASP A 274 -9.30 8.25 -27.53
CA ASP A 274 -9.30 9.50 -28.31
C ASP A 274 -10.45 10.46 -27.91
N GLN A 275 -11.47 9.96 -27.21
CA GLN A 275 -12.63 10.73 -26.73
C GLN A 275 -12.46 11.18 -25.26
N ALA A 276 -11.34 11.81 -24.96
CA ALA A 276 -11.03 12.23 -23.59
C ALA A 276 -11.79 13.51 -23.19
N ASN A 277 -12.27 13.53 -21.95
CA ASN A 277 -12.83 14.71 -21.29
C ASN A 277 -11.85 15.25 -20.24
N ASN A 278 -11.71 16.58 -20.19
CA ASN A 278 -10.84 17.26 -19.24
C ASN A 278 -11.66 18.05 -18.23
N VAL A 279 -11.39 17.84 -16.94
CA VAL A 279 -12.02 18.54 -15.83
C VAL A 279 -10.96 19.39 -15.13
N GLU A 280 -11.23 20.68 -14.95
CA GLU A 280 -10.38 21.57 -14.15
C GLU A 280 -10.57 21.25 -12.65
N VAL A 281 -9.45 21.28 -11.90
CA VAL A 281 -9.41 20.96 -10.47
C VAL A 281 -8.99 22.18 -9.67
#